data_a303b2d9047677270b3fd18457bf1c9d
#
_entry.id   a303b2d9047677270b3fd18457bf1c9d
#
_cell.length_a   1.000
_cell.length_b   1.000
_cell.length_c   1.000
_cell.angle_alpha   90.00
_cell.angle_beta   90.00
_cell.angle_gamma   90.00
#
_symmetry.space_group_name_H-M   'P 1'
#
loop_
_entity.id
_entity.type
_entity.pdbx_description
1 polymer ?
#
loop_
_entity_poly.entity_id
_entity_poly.type
_entity_poly.pdbx_seq_one_letter_code
_entity_poly.pdbx_strand_id
1 'polypeptide(L)'
;ILLNKGVKLEEGSPKQMVDMYKQLLVGQDPTKKVEKEVKKKENWSEKFQVNPNMLEYGSKLAEITDFVVMDEKGRYTNTIDKGTTFTIKMRVAFHENIQEPIMAYTFKDIRGTEITGTNTMFEKMHIEHSEAGDVCTVTFTQDMFLQGGEYLLSFGCTGYKDGDFTVF
;
A
#
# COMPACT_ATOMS: atom_id res chain seq x y z
N ILE A 1 -0.49 -7.50 -22.13
CA ILE A 1 0.40 -6.61 -22.89
C ILE A 1 0.23 -5.20 -22.34
N LEU A 2 1.34 -4.52 -22.06
CA LEU A 2 1.40 -3.11 -21.68
C LEU A 2 1.91 -2.29 -22.86
N LEU A 3 1.12 -1.27 -23.23
CA LEU A 3 1.47 -0.32 -24.29
C LEU A 3 1.62 1.08 -23.72
N ASN A 4 2.63 1.82 -24.19
CA ASN A 4 2.80 3.23 -23.89
C ASN A 4 3.15 4.00 -25.18
N LYS A 5 2.37 5.02 -25.52
CA LYS A 5 2.55 5.86 -26.70
C LYS A 5 2.75 5.04 -28.01
N GLY A 6 2.00 3.95 -28.15
CA GLY A 6 2.07 3.07 -29.31
C GLY A 6 3.21 2.06 -29.32
N VAL A 7 4.06 2.04 -28.30
CA VAL A 7 5.15 1.08 -28.13
C VAL A 7 4.77 0.02 -27.10
N LYS A 8 5.01 -1.26 -27.45
CA LYS A 8 4.86 -2.36 -26.50
C LYS A 8 6.03 -2.30 -25.51
N LEU A 9 5.72 -2.10 -24.22
CA LEU A 9 6.71 -2.09 -23.15
C LEU A 9 6.96 -3.49 -22.58
N GLU A 10 5.87 -4.23 -22.32
CA GLU A 10 5.98 -5.54 -21.68
C GLU A 10 4.73 -6.38 -21.94
N GLU A 11 4.85 -7.71 -21.74
CA GLU A 11 3.72 -8.62 -21.67
C GLU A 11 3.88 -9.60 -20.50
N GLY A 12 2.75 -9.99 -19.91
CA GLY A 12 2.75 -10.87 -18.75
C GLY A 12 1.33 -11.09 -18.24
N SER A 13 1.21 -11.53 -16.99
CA SER A 13 -0.09 -11.74 -16.36
C SER A 13 -0.87 -10.42 -16.25
N PRO A 14 -2.21 -10.46 -16.23
CA PRO A 14 -3.03 -9.26 -16.04
C PRO A 14 -2.61 -8.41 -14.85
N LYS A 15 -2.33 -9.06 -13.70
CA LYS A 15 -1.87 -8.39 -12.49
C LYS A 15 -0.58 -7.60 -12.74
N GLN A 16 0.45 -8.24 -13.30
CA GLN A 16 1.73 -7.57 -13.59
C GLN A 16 1.54 -6.37 -14.52
N MET A 17 0.71 -6.52 -15.58
CA MET A 17 0.46 -5.44 -16.53
C MET A 17 -0.27 -4.27 -15.90
N VAL A 18 -1.24 -4.52 -15.01
CA VAL A 18 -1.94 -3.47 -14.26
C VAL A 18 -0.99 -2.74 -13.31
N ASP A 19 -0.15 -3.47 -12.59
CA ASP A 19 0.81 -2.87 -11.65
C ASP A 19 1.85 -2.02 -12.39
N MET A 20 2.39 -2.50 -13.52
CA MET A 20 3.30 -1.72 -14.37
C MET A 20 2.61 -0.49 -15.00
N TYR A 21 1.34 -0.60 -15.36
CA TYR A 21 0.55 0.54 -15.84
C TYR A 21 0.40 1.61 -14.76
N LYS A 22 0.11 1.22 -13.53
CA LYS A 22 0.03 2.16 -12.39
C LYS A 22 1.36 2.88 -12.15
N GLN A 23 2.50 2.18 -12.27
CA GLN A 23 3.84 2.81 -12.21
C GLN A 23 4.03 3.86 -13.30
N LEU A 24 3.60 3.57 -14.52
CA LEU A 24 3.66 4.55 -15.63
C LEU A 24 2.81 5.79 -15.37
N LEU A 25 1.62 5.62 -14.77
CA LEU A 25 0.72 6.75 -14.45
C LEU A 25 1.34 7.73 -13.46
N VAL A 26 2.18 7.24 -12.54
CA VAL A 26 2.90 8.08 -11.59
C VAL A 26 4.29 8.50 -12.07
N GLY A 27 4.57 8.33 -13.38
CA GLY A 27 5.83 8.76 -13.99
C GLY A 27 7.05 7.90 -13.68
N GLN A 28 6.86 6.73 -13.08
CA GLN A 28 7.94 5.77 -12.85
C GLN A 28 8.17 4.89 -14.08
N ASP A 29 9.43 4.59 -14.35
CA ASP A 29 9.81 3.64 -15.40
C ASP A 29 9.75 2.20 -14.85
N PRO A 30 8.73 1.39 -15.24
CA PRO A 30 8.55 0.06 -14.68
C PRO A 30 9.65 -0.94 -15.09
N THR A 31 10.54 -0.53 -16.01
CA THR A 31 11.67 -1.37 -16.44
C THR A 31 12.92 -1.14 -15.59
N LYS A 32 12.96 -0.10 -14.76
CA LYS A 32 14.09 0.21 -13.88
C LYS A 32 13.92 -0.46 -12.52
N LYS A 33 14.87 -1.30 -12.13
CA LYS A 33 14.97 -1.80 -10.75
C LYS A 33 15.53 -0.70 -9.86
N VAL A 34 14.78 -0.30 -8.83
CA VAL A 34 15.26 0.61 -7.80
C VAL A 34 15.98 -0.20 -6.73
N GLU A 35 17.28 0.03 -6.55
CA GLU A 35 18.02 -0.52 -5.43
C GLU A 35 17.65 0.27 -4.16
N LYS A 36 17.21 -0.45 -3.12
CA LYS A 36 16.82 0.14 -1.84
C LYS A 36 18.00 0.18 -0.88
N GLU A 37 18.37 1.38 -0.43
CA GLU A 37 19.18 1.53 0.79
C GLU A 37 18.24 1.47 2.01
N VAL A 38 18.33 0.40 2.79
CA VAL A 38 17.54 0.19 4.00
C VAL A 38 18.28 0.70 5.21
N LYS A 39 17.83 1.79 5.81
CA LYS A 39 18.22 2.17 7.17
C LYS A 39 17.43 1.29 8.16
N LYS A 40 18.13 0.44 8.92
CA LYS A 40 17.56 -0.47 9.92
C LYS A 40 16.90 0.30 11.08
N LYS A 41 15.57 0.42 11.05
CA LYS A 41 14.72 0.48 12.24
C LYS A 41 14.06 -0.89 12.36
N GLU A 42 13.78 -1.37 13.58
CA GLU A 42 13.06 -2.62 13.80
C GLU A 42 11.72 -2.55 13.06
N ASN A 43 11.58 -3.31 11.98
CA ASN A 43 10.40 -3.30 11.14
C ASN A 43 9.44 -4.40 11.60
N TRP A 44 8.16 -4.09 11.67
CA TRP A 44 7.13 -5.08 12.01
C TRP A 44 7.04 -6.18 10.97
N SER A 45 7.19 -5.83 9.69
CA SER A 45 7.16 -6.73 8.54
C SER A 45 8.25 -7.80 8.55
N GLU A 46 9.35 -7.61 9.30
CA GLU A 46 10.39 -8.62 9.46
C GLU A 46 9.94 -9.82 10.32
N LYS A 47 8.83 -9.67 11.06
CA LYS A 47 8.32 -10.68 11.99
C LYS A 47 7.33 -11.67 11.38
N PHE A 48 6.98 -11.52 10.10
CA PHE A 48 6.13 -12.46 9.37
C PHE A 48 6.49 -12.50 7.88
N GLN A 49 6.00 -13.52 7.19
CA GLN A 49 6.32 -13.71 5.78
C GLN A 49 5.60 -12.68 4.92
N VAL A 50 6.37 -11.82 4.25
CA VAL A 50 5.89 -10.87 3.25
C VAL A 50 5.98 -11.49 1.86
N ASN A 51 5.06 -11.12 0.97
CA ASN A 51 5.09 -11.56 -0.42
C ASN A 51 6.41 -11.12 -1.10
N PRO A 52 7.26 -12.06 -1.56
CA PRO A 52 8.53 -11.71 -2.18
C PRO A 52 8.37 -10.97 -3.53
N ASN A 53 7.17 -11.03 -4.13
CA ASN A 53 6.82 -10.33 -5.35
C ASN A 53 6.00 -9.04 -5.07
N MET A 54 6.19 -8.45 -3.90
CA MET A 54 5.58 -7.16 -3.57
C MET A 54 6.11 -6.09 -4.52
N LEU A 55 5.19 -5.31 -5.09
CA LEU A 55 5.52 -4.18 -5.94
C LEU A 55 5.24 -2.88 -5.20
N GLU A 56 6.16 -1.95 -5.33
CA GLU A 56 6.02 -0.60 -4.84
C GLU A 56 6.09 0.37 -6.00
N TYR A 57 5.19 1.34 -6.00
CA TYR A 57 5.16 2.42 -7.00
C TYR A 57 4.55 3.67 -6.36
N GLY A 58 4.84 4.82 -6.92
CA GLY A 58 4.38 6.13 -6.47
C GLY A 58 5.42 7.20 -6.75
N SER A 59 5.08 8.45 -6.47
CA SER A 59 5.96 9.60 -6.68
C SER A 59 7.14 9.65 -5.69
N LYS A 60 7.08 8.87 -4.59
CA LYS A 60 8.01 8.89 -3.45
C LYS A 60 8.04 10.20 -2.67
N LEU A 61 7.01 11.01 -2.78
CA LEU A 61 6.82 12.16 -1.90
C LEU A 61 6.43 11.72 -0.48
N ALA A 62 5.81 10.54 -0.37
CA ALA A 62 5.65 9.79 0.86
C ALA A 62 5.91 8.30 0.60
N GLU A 63 6.28 7.55 1.61
CA GLU A 63 6.67 6.14 1.49
C GLU A 63 6.09 5.32 2.63
N ILE A 64 5.47 4.18 2.30
CA ILE A 64 5.03 3.21 3.31
C ILE A 64 6.25 2.43 3.74
N THR A 65 6.78 2.75 4.92
CA THR A 65 8.06 2.22 5.41
C THR A 65 7.90 0.91 6.16
N ASP A 66 6.71 0.62 6.67
CA ASP A 66 6.44 -0.60 7.43
C ASP A 66 4.95 -0.88 7.56
N PHE A 67 4.59 -2.14 7.78
CA PHE A 67 3.22 -2.55 8.04
C PHE A 67 3.16 -3.85 8.85
N VAL A 68 2.01 -4.09 9.48
CA VAL A 68 1.74 -5.34 10.21
C VAL A 68 0.25 -5.64 10.21
N VAL A 69 -0.07 -6.93 10.21
CA VAL A 69 -1.39 -7.46 10.49
C VAL A 69 -1.36 -8.19 11.82
N MET A 70 -2.37 -7.97 12.65
CA MET A 70 -2.51 -8.59 13.96
C MET A 70 -3.88 -9.23 14.10
N ASP A 71 -3.92 -10.39 14.76
CA ASP A 71 -5.16 -11.04 15.17
C ASP A 71 -5.83 -10.31 16.36
N GLU A 72 -6.98 -10.81 16.80
CA GLU A 72 -7.74 -10.30 17.94
C GLU A 72 -6.96 -10.30 19.27
N LYS A 73 -5.89 -11.10 19.36
CA LYS A 73 -4.99 -11.19 20.53
C LYS A 73 -3.76 -10.30 20.40
N GLY A 74 -3.68 -9.51 19.33
CA GLY A 74 -2.54 -8.64 19.05
C GLY A 74 -1.29 -9.37 18.56
N ARG A 75 -1.38 -10.62 18.14
CA ARG A 75 -0.25 -11.38 17.62
C ARG A 75 -0.07 -11.08 16.13
N TYR A 76 1.14 -10.90 15.70
CA TYR A 76 1.49 -10.69 14.30
C TYR A 76 1.20 -11.95 13.49
N THR A 77 0.42 -11.81 12.44
CA THR A 77 -0.05 -12.95 11.65
C THR A 77 -0.37 -12.55 10.21
N ASN A 78 -0.30 -13.51 9.31
CA ASN A 78 -0.85 -13.42 7.96
C ASN A 78 -2.10 -14.31 7.78
N THR A 79 -2.60 -14.87 8.87
CA THR A 79 -3.82 -15.70 8.90
C THR A 79 -4.80 -15.11 9.89
N ILE A 80 -6.02 -14.83 9.43
CA ILE A 80 -7.10 -14.24 10.23
C ILE A 80 -8.31 -15.15 10.11
N ASP A 81 -8.87 -15.53 11.25
CA ASP A 81 -10.07 -16.36 11.30
C ASP A 81 -11.31 -15.54 10.94
N LYS A 82 -12.20 -16.10 10.14
CA LYS A 82 -13.47 -15.46 9.79
C LYS A 82 -14.31 -15.19 11.04
N GLY A 83 -14.85 -13.99 11.12
CA GLY A 83 -15.70 -13.54 12.24
C GLY A 83 -14.90 -13.04 13.45
N THR A 84 -13.59 -12.98 13.36
CA THR A 84 -12.75 -12.37 14.40
C THR A 84 -12.32 -10.96 14.01
N THR A 85 -11.99 -10.14 14.99
CA THR A 85 -11.44 -8.79 14.78
C THR A 85 -9.97 -8.88 14.41
N PHE A 86 -9.53 -8.09 13.45
CA PHE A 86 -8.13 -7.95 13.09
C PHE A 86 -7.71 -6.48 13.08
N THR A 87 -6.43 -6.25 13.19
CA THR A 87 -5.85 -4.91 13.16
C THR A 87 -4.73 -4.85 12.11
N ILE A 88 -4.80 -3.83 11.26
CA ILE A 88 -3.72 -3.46 10.34
C ILE A 88 -3.08 -2.19 10.84
N LYS A 89 -1.75 -2.15 10.92
CA LYS A 89 -0.99 -0.92 11.10
C LYS A 89 -0.09 -0.69 9.89
N MET A 90 -0.01 0.56 9.47
CA MET A 90 0.95 0.99 8.44
C MET A 90 1.67 2.25 8.92
N ARG A 91 2.95 2.33 8.60
CA ARG A 91 3.80 3.48 8.90
C ARG A 91 4.16 4.16 7.60
N VAL A 92 3.95 5.46 7.54
CA VAL A 92 4.22 6.29 6.37
C VAL A 92 5.22 7.37 6.76
N ALA A 93 6.31 7.49 6.00
CA ALA A 93 7.25 8.59 6.10
C ALA A 93 6.98 9.60 4.98
N PHE A 94 6.95 10.88 5.30
CA PHE A 94 6.72 11.97 4.35
C PHE A 94 8.06 12.64 4.02
N HIS A 95 8.36 12.75 2.73
CA HIS A 95 9.59 13.38 2.24
C HIS A 95 9.35 14.82 1.76
N GLU A 96 8.08 15.17 1.57
CA GLU A 96 7.61 16.49 1.17
C GLU A 96 6.37 16.86 1.98
N ASN A 97 5.99 18.14 1.93
CA ASN A 97 4.76 18.61 2.55
C ASN A 97 3.54 18.14 1.74
N ILE A 98 2.66 17.39 2.35
CA ILE A 98 1.48 16.79 1.73
C ILE A 98 0.23 17.32 2.42
N GLN A 99 -0.71 17.83 1.62
CA GLN A 99 -2.02 18.21 2.09
C GLN A 99 -2.98 17.03 2.02
N GLU A 100 -3.82 16.90 3.05
CA GLU A 100 -4.87 15.89 3.15
C GLU A 100 -4.38 14.46 2.80
N PRO A 101 -3.33 13.94 3.46
CA PRO A 101 -2.85 12.61 3.17
C PRO A 101 -3.92 11.56 3.51
N ILE A 102 -4.17 10.66 2.57
CA ILE A 102 -5.16 9.59 2.67
C ILE A 102 -4.42 8.26 2.64
N MET A 103 -4.48 7.51 3.73
CA MET A 103 -3.93 6.16 3.83
C MET A 103 -5.04 5.15 3.63
N ALA A 104 -4.73 4.08 2.90
CA ALA A 104 -5.67 3.06 2.52
C ALA A 104 -5.09 1.65 2.63
N TYR A 105 -5.95 0.66 2.81
CA TYR A 105 -5.62 -0.71 2.50
C TYR A 105 -6.74 -1.36 1.65
N THR A 106 -6.37 -2.38 0.88
CA THR A 106 -7.29 -3.12 0.02
C THR A 106 -6.95 -4.60 0.03
N PHE A 107 -7.94 -5.44 0.28
CA PHE A 107 -7.84 -6.87 0.01
C PHE A 107 -8.18 -7.15 -1.45
N LYS A 108 -7.35 -7.95 -2.10
CA LYS A 108 -7.50 -8.37 -3.49
C LYS A 108 -7.48 -9.89 -3.56
N ASP A 109 -8.15 -10.46 -4.53
CA ASP A 109 -7.97 -11.87 -4.84
C ASP A 109 -6.57 -12.14 -5.42
N ILE A 110 -6.22 -13.40 -5.60
CA ILE A 110 -4.93 -13.82 -6.15
C ILE A 110 -4.71 -13.35 -7.60
N ARG A 111 -5.76 -12.91 -8.30
CA ARG A 111 -5.71 -12.34 -9.66
C ARG A 111 -5.48 -10.83 -9.64
N GLY A 112 -5.54 -10.21 -8.44
CA GLY A 112 -5.40 -8.79 -8.26
C GLY A 112 -6.70 -7.99 -8.33
N THR A 113 -7.87 -8.66 -8.37
CA THR A 113 -9.18 -8.01 -8.32
C THR A 113 -9.42 -7.47 -6.92
N GLU A 114 -9.79 -6.22 -6.80
CA GLU A 114 -10.12 -5.60 -5.52
C GLU A 114 -11.44 -6.14 -4.99
N ILE A 115 -11.42 -6.65 -3.76
CA ILE A 115 -12.59 -7.26 -3.11
C ILE A 115 -13.19 -6.30 -2.09
N THR A 116 -12.38 -5.77 -1.19
CA THR A 116 -12.79 -4.83 -0.15
C THR A 116 -11.59 -4.06 0.37
N GLY A 117 -11.86 -2.93 0.98
CA GLY A 117 -10.84 -2.09 1.60
C GLY A 117 -11.48 -0.84 2.19
N THR A 118 -10.68 -0.03 2.84
CA THR A 118 -11.09 1.28 3.34
C THR A 118 -9.91 2.24 3.35
N ASN A 119 -10.18 3.48 3.68
CA ASN A 119 -9.17 4.52 3.81
C ASN A 119 -9.54 5.50 4.93
N THR A 120 -8.58 6.32 5.33
CA THR A 120 -8.75 7.28 6.42
C THR A 120 -9.89 8.27 6.16
N MET A 121 -10.14 8.64 4.90
CA MET A 121 -11.21 9.57 4.54
C MET A 121 -12.60 8.91 4.75
N PHE A 122 -12.81 7.67 4.31
CA PHE A 122 -14.07 6.94 4.54
C PHE A 122 -14.32 6.68 6.02
N GLU A 123 -13.27 6.40 6.78
CA GLU A 123 -13.34 6.22 8.24
C GLU A 123 -13.45 7.56 8.99
N LYS A 124 -13.59 8.69 8.28
CA LYS A 124 -13.69 10.05 8.85
C LYS A 124 -12.50 10.43 9.73
N MET A 125 -11.35 9.83 9.48
CA MET A 125 -10.08 10.16 10.09
C MET A 125 -9.39 11.21 9.20
N HIS A 126 -9.66 12.48 9.48
CA HIS A 126 -9.08 13.57 8.69
C HIS A 126 -7.67 13.90 9.18
N ILE A 127 -6.73 13.94 8.26
CA ILE A 127 -5.35 14.40 8.47
C ILE A 127 -5.18 15.64 7.61
N GLU A 128 -5.04 16.82 8.23
CA GLU A 128 -5.03 18.08 7.50
C GLU A 128 -3.80 18.23 6.61
N HIS A 129 -2.62 17.98 7.17
CA HIS A 129 -1.37 17.96 6.43
C HIS A 129 -0.30 17.14 7.15
N SER A 130 0.76 16.81 6.44
CA SER A 130 2.00 16.26 6.98
C SER A 130 3.18 17.03 6.41
N GLU A 131 4.19 17.27 7.22
CA GLU A 131 5.40 17.98 6.83
C GLU A 131 6.52 17.02 6.38
N ALA A 132 7.44 17.54 5.60
CA ALA A 132 8.64 16.77 5.22
C ALA A 132 9.42 16.35 6.46
N GLY A 133 9.70 15.05 6.58
CA GLY A 133 10.34 14.43 7.74
C GLY A 133 9.38 13.80 8.75
N ASP A 134 8.07 14.04 8.62
CA ASP A 134 7.08 13.41 9.48
C ASP A 134 7.00 11.90 9.24
N VAL A 135 6.65 11.19 10.30
CA VAL A 135 6.31 9.76 10.26
C VAL A 135 4.97 9.54 10.95
N CYS A 136 4.00 9.11 10.18
CA CYS A 136 2.66 8.80 10.66
C CYS A 136 2.45 7.29 10.77
N THR A 137 1.73 6.85 11.83
CA THR A 137 1.26 5.47 11.94
C THR A 137 -0.26 5.47 11.95
N VAL A 138 -0.85 4.78 10.97
CA VAL A 138 -2.29 4.59 10.89
C VAL A 138 -2.65 3.17 11.30
N THR A 139 -3.76 3.05 12.04
CA THR A 139 -4.28 1.78 12.53
C THR A 139 -5.72 1.62 12.04
N PHE A 140 -6.01 0.50 11.39
CA PHE A 140 -7.36 0.08 11.02
C PHE A 140 -7.71 -1.17 11.82
N THR A 141 -8.89 -1.17 12.45
CA THR A 141 -9.40 -2.33 13.19
C THR A 141 -10.78 -2.68 12.65
N GLN A 142 -10.96 -3.90 12.17
CA GLN A 142 -12.20 -4.36 11.55
C GLN A 142 -12.43 -5.85 11.83
N ASP A 143 -13.67 -6.31 11.59
CA ASP A 143 -14.01 -7.72 11.64
C ASP A 143 -13.79 -8.39 10.28
N MET A 144 -13.29 -9.62 10.29
CA MET A 144 -13.02 -10.39 9.08
C MET A 144 -14.29 -11.08 8.58
N PHE A 145 -14.90 -10.52 7.54
CA PHE A 145 -16.12 -11.09 6.91
C PHE A 145 -15.84 -11.81 5.60
N LEU A 146 -14.62 -11.78 5.09
CA LEU A 146 -14.26 -12.47 3.87
C LEU A 146 -14.41 -13.99 4.02
N GLN A 147 -14.71 -14.68 2.92
CA GLN A 147 -14.70 -16.13 2.88
C GLN A 147 -13.28 -16.66 3.06
N GLY A 148 -13.15 -17.92 3.55
CA GLY A 148 -11.84 -18.56 3.62
C GLY A 148 -11.17 -18.62 2.25
N GLY A 149 -9.88 -18.27 2.20
CA GLY A 149 -9.11 -18.21 0.96
C GLY A 149 -7.81 -17.42 1.13
N GLU A 150 -7.08 -17.31 0.05
CA GLU A 150 -5.85 -16.51 -0.03
C GLU A 150 -6.16 -15.16 -0.65
N TYR A 151 -5.70 -14.11 0.01
CA TYR A 151 -5.89 -12.73 -0.42
C TYR A 151 -4.56 -12.00 -0.44
N LEU A 152 -4.43 -11.05 -1.34
CA LEU A 152 -3.35 -10.09 -1.37
C LEU A 152 -3.81 -8.84 -0.63
N LEU A 153 -2.97 -8.36 0.30
CA LEU A 153 -3.16 -7.09 0.98
C LEU A 153 -2.29 -6.05 0.29
N SER A 154 -2.89 -4.96 -0.15
CA SER A 154 -2.17 -3.81 -0.67
C SER A 154 -2.45 -2.57 0.16
N PHE A 155 -1.46 -1.71 0.23
CA PHE A 155 -1.50 -0.44 0.92
C PHE A 155 -1.38 0.71 -0.06
N GLY A 156 -1.93 1.86 0.28
CA GLY A 156 -1.84 3.07 -0.51
C GLY A 156 -1.67 4.30 0.37
N CYS A 157 -0.94 5.26 -0.14
CA CYS A 157 -0.90 6.61 0.38
C CYS A 157 -1.10 7.58 -0.78
N THR A 158 -2.06 8.48 -0.64
CA THR A 158 -2.39 9.52 -1.62
C THR A 158 -2.58 10.85 -0.91
N GLY A 159 -2.73 11.91 -1.64
CA GLY A 159 -3.00 13.24 -1.08
C GLY A 159 -2.87 14.32 -2.13
N TYR A 160 -2.76 15.57 -1.70
CA TYR A 160 -2.63 16.71 -2.59
C TYR A 160 -1.24 17.33 -2.46
N LYS A 161 -0.60 17.55 -3.60
CA LYS A 161 0.65 18.29 -3.73
C LYS A 161 0.40 19.47 -4.69
N ASP A 162 0.57 20.70 -4.20
CA ASP A 162 0.38 21.94 -4.97
C ASP A 162 -1.01 22.03 -5.65
N GLY A 163 -2.04 21.41 -5.03
CA GLY A 163 -3.41 21.36 -5.54
C GLY A 163 -3.72 20.16 -6.43
N ASP A 164 -2.73 19.36 -6.82
CA ASP A 164 -2.91 18.17 -7.65
C ASP A 164 -2.99 16.91 -6.79
N PHE A 165 -3.98 16.06 -7.08
CA PHE A 165 -4.11 14.74 -6.44
C PHE A 165 -3.00 13.80 -6.92
N THR A 166 -2.25 13.24 -6.01
CA THR A 166 -1.04 12.45 -6.30
C THR A 166 -1.04 11.14 -5.51
N VAL A 167 -0.54 10.09 -6.14
CA VAL A 167 -0.22 8.79 -5.51
C VAL A 167 1.26 8.80 -5.10
N PHE A 168 1.52 8.50 -3.84
CA PHE A 168 2.85 8.56 -3.25
C PHE A 168 3.53 7.20 -3.19
#